data_3d4ea0ac7ded4ec525fa79ab0f42efe2
#
_entry.id   3d4ea0ac7ded4ec525fa79ab0f42efe2
#
_cell.length_a   1.000
_cell.length_b   1.000
_cell.length_c   1.000
_cell.angle_alpha   90.00
_cell.angle_beta   90.00
_cell.angle_gamma   90.00
#
_symmetry.space_group_name_H-M   'P 1'
#
loop_
_entity.id
_entity.type
_entity.pdbx_description
1 polymer ?
#
loop_
_entity_poly.entity_id
_entity_poly.type
_entity_poly.pdbx_seq_one_letter_code
_entity_poly.pdbx_strand_id
1 'polypeptide(L)'
;DDLRYTAHFEDTLVRRDGSMYVTQEEYILQNIDSAALKEKYHADNIVYFFFFNTAYSNPVNPWSLGYSSDASYHTEFTNLYVKFGGFYEAPPATYAHELLHAFGAHDLYYASRFISQDYVDFCKASGSDDIMFTVNSEEYISSTFTELDAYYTGIAPRPAAVDEWDLL
;
A
#
# COMPACT_ATOMS: atom_id res chain seq x y z
N ASP A 1 -5.91 13.63 -20.64
CA ASP A 1 -6.32 12.27 -20.26
C ASP A 1 -6.40 12.22 -18.75
N ASP A 2 -7.59 12.51 -18.23
CA ASP A 2 -7.77 12.57 -16.79
C ASP A 2 -7.99 11.18 -16.22
N LEU A 3 -6.91 10.58 -15.73
CA LEU A 3 -6.94 9.45 -14.80
C LEU A 3 -7.25 9.92 -13.36
N ARG A 4 -7.55 11.20 -13.17
CA ARG A 4 -7.86 11.77 -11.86
C ARG A 4 -9.35 11.66 -11.60
N TYR A 5 -9.70 10.77 -10.72
CA TYR A 5 -11.00 10.79 -10.09
C TYR A 5 -10.88 11.50 -8.74
N THR A 6 -11.51 12.66 -8.62
CA THR A 6 -11.51 13.41 -7.35
C THR A 6 -12.86 13.24 -6.69
N ALA A 7 -12.90 12.62 -5.54
CA ALA A 7 -14.10 12.49 -4.72
C ALA A 7 -13.86 13.13 -3.36
N HIS A 8 -14.80 13.92 -2.90
CA HIS A 8 -14.83 14.44 -1.53
C HIS A 8 -15.39 13.38 -0.59
N PHE A 9 -14.61 12.34 -0.34
CA PHE A 9 -15.10 11.24 0.45
C PHE A 9 -14.77 11.37 1.94
N GLU A 10 -13.82 12.21 2.35
CA GLU A 10 -13.54 12.50 3.77
C GLU A 10 -14.81 12.82 4.54
N ASP A 11 -15.67 13.65 3.97
CA ASP A 11 -16.96 13.99 4.53
C ASP A 11 -17.89 12.78 4.69
N THR A 12 -17.78 11.81 3.82
CA THR A 12 -18.62 10.62 3.79
C THR A 12 -18.11 9.55 4.74
N LEU A 13 -16.79 9.40 4.87
CA LEU A 13 -16.17 8.43 5.77
C LEU A 13 -16.24 8.84 7.24
N VAL A 14 -16.19 10.14 7.52
CA VAL A 14 -16.11 10.68 8.89
C VAL A 14 -17.49 10.98 9.49
N ARG A 15 -18.55 11.12 8.69
CA ARG A 15 -19.83 11.68 9.14
C ARG A 15 -20.92 10.70 9.49
N ARG A 16 -20.76 9.42 9.32
CA ARG A 16 -21.73 8.49 9.89
C ARG A 16 -21.41 8.22 11.36
N ASP A 17 -21.91 9.07 12.25
CA ASP A 17 -21.96 8.90 13.71
C ASP A 17 -20.61 8.73 14.43
N GLY A 18 -19.52 9.23 13.87
CA GLY A 18 -18.19 9.01 14.42
C GLY A 18 -17.76 7.54 14.38
N SER A 19 -18.56 6.70 13.77
CA SER A 19 -18.26 5.30 13.54
C SER A 19 -17.80 5.14 12.09
N MET A 20 -16.69 4.43 11.90
CA MET A 20 -16.09 4.15 10.58
C MET A 20 -16.90 3.08 9.82
N TYR A 21 -18.11 3.40 9.43
CA TYR A 21 -18.99 2.42 8.78
C TYR A 21 -18.96 2.42 7.27
N VAL A 22 -18.53 3.50 6.66
CA VAL A 22 -18.25 3.45 5.23
C VAL A 22 -16.78 3.12 5.11
N THR A 23 -16.47 1.87 4.86
CA THR A 23 -15.14 1.48 4.45
C THR A 23 -14.85 2.10 3.09
N GLN A 24 -13.58 2.29 2.78
CA GLN A 24 -13.17 2.74 1.45
C GLN A 24 -13.75 1.84 0.36
N GLU A 25 -13.78 0.54 0.62
CA GLU A 25 -14.39 -0.44 -0.29
C GLU A 25 -15.87 -0.14 -0.55
N GLU A 26 -16.66 0.07 0.51
CA GLU A 26 -18.06 0.41 0.36
C GLU A 26 -18.25 1.71 -0.43
N TYR A 27 -17.40 2.71 -0.19
CA TYR A 27 -17.41 3.95 -0.95
C TYR A 27 -17.14 3.70 -2.44
N ILE A 28 -16.11 2.91 -2.77
CA ILE A 28 -15.76 2.54 -4.14
C ILE A 28 -16.93 1.84 -4.80
N LEU A 29 -17.49 0.81 -4.16
CA LEU A 29 -18.59 0.03 -4.71
C LEU A 29 -19.87 0.86 -4.96
N GLN A 30 -20.12 1.87 -4.13
CA GLN A 30 -21.31 2.71 -4.26
C GLN A 30 -21.14 3.89 -5.23
N ASN A 31 -19.93 4.35 -5.46
CA ASN A 31 -19.70 5.63 -6.16
C ASN A 31 -18.85 5.50 -7.42
N ILE A 32 -18.16 4.38 -7.64
CA ILE A 32 -17.25 4.20 -8.77
C ILE A 32 -17.68 3.00 -9.62
N ASP A 33 -17.94 3.24 -10.89
CA ASP A 33 -18.17 2.18 -11.85
C ASP A 33 -16.83 1.57 -12.29
N SER A 34 -16.29 0.69 -11.46
CA SER A 34 -15.02 0.01 -11.69
C SER A 34 -15.03 -0.84 -12.97
N ALA A 35 -16.18 -1.41 -13.34
CA ALA A 35 -16.30 -2.19 -14.56
C ALA A 35 -16.16 -1.30 -15.80
N ALA A 36 -16.83 -0.16 -15.83
CA ALA A 36 -16.69 0.80 -16.92
C ALA A 36 -15.27 1.38 -17.03
N LEU A 37 -14.59 1.57 -15.89
CA LEU A 37 -13.18 2.00 -15.89
C LEU A 37 -12.25 0.93 -16.48
N LYS A 38 -12.41 -0.34 -16.07
CA LYS A 38 -11.64 -1.46 -16.63
C LYS A 38 -11.83 -1.59 -18.12
N GLU A 39 -13.08 -1.52 -18.59
CA GLU A 39 -13.40 -1.56 -20.02
C GLU A 39 -12.77 -0.39 -20.77
N LYS A 40 -12.96 0.84 -20.27
CA LYS A 40 -12.46 2.07 -20.91
C LYS A 40 -10.95 2.09 -21.07
N TYR A 41 -10.21 1.61 -20.06
CA TYR A 41 -8.75 1.67 -20.03
C TYR A 41 -8.07 0.34 -20.38
N HIS A 42 -8.87 -0.70 -20.71
CA HIS A 42 -8.38 -2.05 -21.00
C HIS A 42 -7.50 -2.59 -19.86
N ALA A 43 -7.92 -2.35 -18.61
CA ALA A 43 -7.20 -2.72 -17.41
C ALA A 43 -7.80 -3.98 -16.78
N ASP A 44 -6.94 -4.93 -16.38
CA ASP A 44 -7.38 -6.13 -15.66
C ASP A 44 -7.74 -5.82 -14.21
N ASN A 45 -6.97 -4.92 -13.57
CA ASN A 45 -7.15 -4.51 -12.18
C ASN A 45 -7.13 -3.00 -12.00
N ILE A 46 -7.65 -2.54 -10.87
CA ILE A 46 -7.62 -1.13 -10.45
C ILE A 46 -7.16 -1.10 -8.99
N VAL A 47 -6.20 -0.24 -8.70
CA VAL A 47 -5.81 0.11 -7.34
C VAL A 47 -6.29 1.53 -7.06
N TYR A 48 -6.92 1.73 -5.92
CA TYR A 48 -7.49 3.02 -5.51
C TYR A 48 -6.60 3.66 -4.46
N PHE A 49 -6.18 4.90 -4.72
CA PHE A 49 -5.46 5.72 -3.76
C PHE A 49 -6.39 6.76 -3.14
N PHE A 50 -6.48 6.74 -1.82
CA PHE A 50 -7.19 7.75 -1.05
C PHE A 50 -6.17 8.70 -0.42
N PHE A 51 -6.11 9.92 -0.94
CA PHE A 51 -5.21 10.95 -0.44
C PHE A 51 -5.90 11.79 0.62
N PHE A 52 -5.44 11.65 1.85
CA PHE A 52 -5.94 12.45 2.97
C PHE A 52 -5.06 13.68 3.17
N ASN A 53 -5.61 14.86 2.99
CA ASN A 53 -4.94 16.12 3.30
C ASN A 53 -5.06 16.46 4.80
N THR A 54 -4.84 15.48 5.65
CA THR A 54 -4.86 15.63 7.10
C THR A 54 -3.62 15.00 7.71
N ALA A 55 -3.31 15.38 8.96
CA ALA A 55 -2.22 14.77 9.69
C ALA A 55 -2.58 13.33 10.11
N TYR A 56 -1.58 12.46 10.12
CA TYR A 56 -1.68 11.06 10.55
C TYR A 56 -2.33 10.83 11.93
N SER A 57 -2.41 11.86 12.76
CA SER A 57 -3.06 11.80 14.08
C SER A 57 -4.60 11.73 14.04
N ASN A 58 -5.19 11.79 12.86
CA ASN A 58 -6.63 11.61 12.70
C ASN A 58 -6.97 10.10 12.82
N PRO A 59 -8.09 9.70 13.46
CA PRO A 59 -8.45 8.31 13.72
C PRO A 59 -8.76 7.46 12.48
N VAL A 60 -8.63 7.99 11.29
CA VAL A 60 -8.67 7.18 10.06
C VAL A 60 -7.35 6.43 9.94
N ASN A 61 -7.36 5.16 10.27
CA ASN A 61 -6.18 4.31 10.28
C ASN A 61 -5.58 4.19 8.86
N PRO A 62 -4.27 4.42 8.71
CA PRO A 62 -3.59 4.17 7.44
C PRO A 62 -3.35 2.66 7.31
N TRP A 63 -4.30 1.96 6.74
CA TRP A 63 -4.08 0.58 6.38
C TRP A 63 -4.06 0.53 4.86
N SER A 64 -2.90 0.23 4.30
CA SER A 64 -2.92 -0.39 2.99
C SER A 64 -3.35 -1.83 3.21
N LEU A 65 -4.44 -2.19 2.61
CA LEU A 65 -4.89 -3.55 2.58
C LEU A 65 -4.47 -4.13 1.24
N GLY A 66 -3.22 -4.54 1.14
CA GLY A 66 -2.82 -5.49 0.12
C GLY A 66 -3.46 -6.82 0.45
N TYR A 67 -4.47 -7.25 -0.27
CA TYR A 67 -5.07 -8.54 -0.08
C TYR A 67 -4.53 -9.55 -1.05
N SER A 68 -3.84 -10.49 -0.49
CA SER A 68 -3.65 -11.79 -1.12
C SER A 68 -4.80 -12.72 -0.69
N SER A 69 -5.30 -13.49 -1.62
CA SER A 69 -5.87 -14.83 -1.43
C SER A 69 -7.24 -15.03 -0.83
N ASP A 70 -7.95 -14.07 -0.31
CA ASP A 70 -9.35 -14.28 -0.02
C ASP A 70 -10.20 -13.87 -1.22
N ALA A 71 -10.83 -14.85 -1.88
CA ALA A 71 -11.67 -14.65 -3.05
C ALA A 71 -12.90 -13.74 -2.80
N SER A 72 -13.08 -13.27 -1.59
CA SER A 72 -14.13 -12.33 -1.21
C SER A 72 -13.74 -10.86 -1.39
N TYR A 73 -12.45 -10.54 -1.55
CA TYR A 73 -11.97 -9.17 -1.71
C TYR A 73 -11.68 -8.86 -3.17
N HIS A 74 -12.36 -7.86 -3.67
CA HIS A 74 -12.31 -7.45 -5.07
C HIS A 74 -11.79 -6.03 -5.28
N THR A 75 -11.42 -5.35 -4.18
CA THR A 75 -11.10 -3.94 -4.24
C THR A 75 -9.81 -3.67 -3.49
N GLU A 76 -8.77 -3.35 -4.23
CA GLU A 76 -7.49 -2.95 -3.65
C GLU A 76 -7.44 -1.45 -3.49
N PHE A 77 -7.13 -0.99 -2.29
CA PHE A 77 -7.01 0.43 -2.01
C PHE A 77 -5.92 0.71 -0.99
N THR A 78 -5.38 1.91 -1.07
CA THR A 78 -4.35 2.41 -0.15
C THR A 78 -4.76 3.78 0.38
N ASN A 79 -4.63 3.97 1.68
CA ASN A 79 -4.82 5.25 2.34
C ASN A 79 -3.48 5.97 2.45
N LEU A 80 -3.39 7.14 1.85
CA LEU A 80 -2.17 7.94 1.80
C LEU A 80 -2.40 9.28 2.52
N TYR A 81 -1.60 9.52 3.55
CA TYR A 81 -1.61 10.80 4.25
C TYR A 81 -0.57 11.73 3.63
N VAL A 82 -1.02 12.87 3.13
CA VAL A 82 -0.14 13.87 2.52
C VAL A 82 0.82 14.47 3.56
N LYS A 83 0.41 14.47 4.85
CA LYS A 83 1.24 15.02 5.93
C LYS A 83 1.57 13.97 6.98
N PHE A 84 2.83 13.60 7.05
CA PHE A 84 3.34 12.75 8.11
C PHE A 84 3.73 13.60 9.34
N GLY A 85 3.33 13.17 10.54
CA GLY A 85 3.62 13.89 11.78
C GLY A 85 3.06 15.32 11.87
N GLY A 86 2.14 15.69 10.98
CA GLY A 86 1.47 17.00 10.98
C GLY A 86 2.24 18.14 10.30
N PHE A 87 3.49 17.94 9.90
CA PHE A 87 4.36 19.01 9.39
C PHE A 87 5.09 18.69 8.08
N TYR A 88 5.30 17.43 7.77
CA TYR A 88 6.09 17.02 6.62
C TYR A 88 5.19 16.34 5.58
N GLU A 89 5.37 16.69 4.32
CA GLU A 89 4.77 15.95 3.22
C GLU A 89 5.37 14.53 3.18
N ALA A 90 4.53 13.53 2.93
CA ALA A 90 5.02 12.17 2.75
C ALA A 90 5.92 12.11 1.51
N PRO A 91 7.14 11.53 1.62
CA PRO A 91 8.03 11.44 0.48
C PRO A 91 7.49 10.48 -0.59
N PRO A 92 7.91 10.62 -1.86
CA PRO A 92 7.49 9.74 -2.95
C PRO A 92 7.70 8.25 -2.66
N ALA A 93 8.74 7.90 -1.92
CA ALA A 93 9.02 6.52 -1.52
C ALA A 93 7.92 5.91 -0.65
N THR A 94 7.25 6.70 0.20
CA THR A 94 6.10 6.23 0.98
C THR A 94 4.95 5.83 0.08
N TYR A 95 4.64 6.62 -0.94
CA TYR A 95 3.57 6.28 -1.88
C TYR A 95 3.88 5.02 -2.69
N ALA A 96 5.14 4.83 -3.09
CA ALA A 96 5.57 3.64 -3.78
C ALA A 96 5.52 2.39 -2.87
N HIS A 97 5.98 2.51 -1.63
CA HIS A 97 5.90 1.47 -0.61
C HIS A 97 4.45 0.98 -0.42
N GLU A 98 3.54 1.91 -0.19
CA GLU A 98 2.12 1.60 -0.01
C GLU A 98 1.47 1.00 -1.28
N LEU A 99 1.92 1.43 -2.46
CA LEU A 99 1.47 0.82 -3.72
C LEU A 99 1.91 -0.64 -3.82
N LEU A 100 3.14 -0.95 -3.43
CA LEU A 100 3.68 -2.31 -3.48
C LEU A 100 2.90 -3.27 -2.57
N HIS A 101 2.38 -2.80 -1.43
CA HIS A 101 1.46 -3.59 -0.62
C HIS A 101 0.20 -4.02 -1.38
N ALA A 102 -0.36 -3.15 -2.21
CA ALA A 102 -1.52 -3.49 -3.04
C ALA A 102 -1.21 -4.59 -4.09
N PHE A 103 0.07 -4.82 -4.39
CA PHE A 103 0.53 -5.91 -5.24
C PHE A 103 1.04 -7.13 -4.47
N GLY A 104 0.97 -7.12 -3.14
CA GLY A 104 1.31 -8.26 -2.29
C GLY A 104 2.69 -8.21 -1.63
N ALA A 105 3.46 -7.13 -1.79
CA ALA A 105 4.71 -6.96 -1.06
C ALA A 105 4.48 -6.85 0.44
N HIS A 106 5.41 -7.38 1.24
CA HIS A 106 5.32 -7.40 2.69
C HIS A 106 6.35 -6.47 3.31
N ASP A 107 5.96 -5.84 4.44
CA ASP A 107 6.90 -5.09 5.26
C ASP A 107 8.06 -5.96 5.73
N LEU A 108 9.28 -5.46 5.55
CA LEU A 108 10.50 -6.17 5.93
C LEU A 108 11.10 -5.66 7.27
N TYR A 109 10.46 -4.70 7.93
CA TYR A 109 10.95 -4.10 9.18
C TYR A 109 10.36 -4.72 10.44
N TYR A 110 9.44 -5.67 10.32
CA TYR A 110 8.94 -6.50 11.43
C TYR A 110 8.64 -7.93 10.97
N ALA A 111 8.77 -8.86 11.92
CA ALA A 111 8.44 -10.25 11.65
C ALA A 111 6.93 -10.48 11.54
N SER A 112 6.54 -11.31 10.59
CA SER A 112 5.16 -11.68 10.33
C SER A 112 5.06 -13.17 10.00
N ARG A 113 3.88 -13.64 9.61
CA ARG A 113 3.76 -15.02 9.08
C ARG A 113 4.51 -15.24 7.76
N PHE A 114 4.85 -14.16 7.04
CA PHE A 114 5.54 -14.22 5.75
C PHE A 114 7.04 -13.92 5.86
N ILE A 115 7.42 -13.10 6.84
CA ILE A 115 8.78 -12.59 7.02
C ILE A 115 9.34 -13.08 8.35
N SER A 116 10.43 -13.83 8.31
CA SER A 116 11.09 -14.36 9.50
C SER A 116 11.79 -13.26 10.30
N GLN A 117 11.95 -13.45 11.63
CA GLN A 117 12.69 -12.53 12.47
C GLN A 117 14.16 -12.44 12.05
N ASP A 118 14.74 -13.55 11.62
CA ASP A 118 16.14 -13.61 11.18
C ASP A 118 16.37 -12.75 9.95
N TYR A 119 15.40 -12.71 9.02
CA TYR A 119 15.47 -11.81 7.84
C TYR A 119 15.35 -10.34 8.22
N VAL A 120 14.43 -10.01 9.12
CA VAL A 120 14.32 -8.64 9.67
C VAL A 120 15.63 -8.18 10.30
N ASP A 121 16.27 -9.04 11.08
CA ASP A 121 17.53 -8.73 11.74
C ASP A 121 18.70 -8.63 10.74
N PHE A 122 18.69 -9.43 9.68
CA PHE A 122 19.61 -9.29 8.55
C PHE A 122 19.44 -7.94 7.85
N CYS A 123 18.23 -7.54 7.51
CA CYS A 123 17.94 -6.24 6.88
C CYS A 123 18.44 -5.07 7.75
N LYS A 124 18.22 -5.14 9.07
CA LYS A 124 18.74 -4.14 10.03
C LYS A 124 20.25 -4.10 10.06
N ALA A 125 20.89 -5.28 10.16
CA ALA A 125 22.35 -5.40 10.29
C ALA A 125 23.08 -4.99 9.01
N SER A 126 22.50 -5.28 7.84
CA SER A 126 23.06 -4.89 6.54
C SER A 126 22.80 -3.42 6.17
N GLY A 127 21.90 -2.75 6.88
CA GLY A 127 21.46 -1.40 6.50
C GLY A 127 20.72 -1.43 5.16
N SER A 128 19.78 -2.37 5.00
CA SER A 128 19.02 -2.55 3.77
C SER A 128 18.37 -1.24 3.31
N ASP A 129 18.49 -0.94 2.03
CA ASP A 129 17.83 0.16 1.34
C ASP A 129 16.57 -0.29 0.56
N ASP A 130 16.14 -1.53 0.81
CA ASP A 130 14.92 -2.09 0.25
C ASP A 130 13.72 -1.21 0.61
N ILE A 131 12.86 -0.91 -0.38
CA ILE A 131 11.73 -0.01 -0.20
C ILE A 131 10.68 -0.55 0.79
N MET A 132 10.57 -1.87 0.94
CA MET A 132 9.67 -2.50 1.92
C MET A 132 10.30 -2.60 3.32
N PHE A 133 11.60 -2.31 3.47
CA PHE A 133 12.28 -2.20 4.74
C PHE A 133 12.38 -0.75 5.23
N THR A 134 12.68 0.19 4.34
CA THR A 134 12.85 1.61 4.67
C THR A 134 12.43 2.50 3.51
N VAL A 135 11.83 3.64 3.83
CA VAL A 135 11.53 4.67 2.84
C VAL A 135 12.48 5.85 3.04
N ASN A 136 13.03 6.34 1.95
CA ASN A 136 13.84 7.54 1.99
C ASN A 136 12.98 8.79 2.14
N SER A 137 13.53 9.85 2.74
CA SER A 137 12.84 11.14 2.95
C SER A 137 13.08 12.17 1.85
N GLU A 138 13.64 11.76 0.73
CA GLU A 138 14.03 12.63 -0.37
C GLU A 138 12.84 12.93 -1.30
N GLU A 139 13.00 13.93 -2.16
CA GLU A 139 12.00 14.30 -3.17
C GLU A 139 11.93 13.29 -4.34
N TYR A 140 12.75 12.26 -4.32
CA TYR A 140 12.79 11.18 -5.31
C TYR A 140 12.96 9.83 -4.60
N ILE A 141 12.57 8.76 -5.28
CA ILE A 141 12.72 7.40 -4.74
C ILE A 141 14.16 6.96 -4.97
N SER A 142 14.93 6.77 -3.89
CA SER A 142 16.27 6.19 -3.91
C SER A 142 16.33 4.78 -3.28
N SER A 143 15.24 4.34 -2.65
CA SER A 143 15.12 2.98 -2.13
C SER A 143 15.12 1.94 -3.27
N THR A 144 15.64 0.76 -2.98
CA THR A 144 15.76 -0.32 -3.95
C THR A 144 14.48 -1.17 -4.00
N PHE A 145 14.05 -1.53 -5.19
CA PHE A 145 13.05 -2.58 -5.41
C PHE A 145 13.81 -3.90 -5.66
N THR A 146 13.71 -4.83 -4.72
CA THR A 146 14.54 -6.04 -4.70
C THR A 146 13.90 -7.21 -5.45
N GLU A 147 14.66 -8.32 -5.59
CA GLU A 147 14.12 -9.57 -6.14
C GLU A 147 13.02 -10.16 -5.25
N LEU A 148 13.08 -9.90 -3.94
CA LEU A 148 12.06 -10.35 -3.01
C LEU A 148 10.75 -9.58 -3.21
N ASP A 149 10.82 -8.26 -3.39
CA ASP A 149 9.65 -7.45 -3.73
C ASP A 149 9.05 -7.88 -5.06
N ALA A 150 9.90 -8.10 -6.06
CA ALA A 150 9.47 -8.56 -7.38
C ALA A 150 8.78 -9.93 -7.32
N TYR A 151 9.22 -10.81 -6.43
CA TYR A 151 8.59 -12.11 -6.18
C TYR A 151 7.21 -11.96 -5.53
N TYR A 152 7.12 -11.20 -4.44
CA TYR A 152 5.85 -11.00 -3.74
C TYR A 152 4.82 -10.25 -4.59
N THR A 153 5.25 -9.35 -5.44
CA THR A 153 4.37 -8.66 -6.39
C THR A 153 4.05 -9.49 -7.66
N GLY A 154 4.56 -10.72 -7.76
CA GLY A 154 4.27 -11.62 -8.87
C GLY A 154 5.01 -11.31 -10.17
N ILE A 155 6.01 -10.40 -10.16
CA ILE A 155 6.76 -9.97 -11.34
C ILE A 155 7.93 -10.93 -11.63
N ALA A 156 8.53 -11.52 -10.60
CA ALA A 156 9.69 -12.38 -10.70
C ALA A 156 9.45 -13.78 -10.11
N PRO A 157 10.22 -14.79 -10.52
CA PRO A 157 10.18 -16.11 -9.90
C PRO A 157 10.73 -16.05 -8.47
N ARG A 158 10.44 -17.09 -7.70
CA ARG A 158 10.89 -17.26 -6.31
C ARG A 158 12.42 -17.13 -6.18
N PRO A 159 12.95 -16.14 -5.44
CA PRO A 159 14.38 -15.98 -5.23
C PRO A 159 14.91 -16.94 -4.15
N ALA A 160 16.21 -17.17 -4.15
CA ALA A 160 16.87 -18.04 -3.17
C ALA A 160 16.67 -17.56 -1.72
N ALA A 161 16.58 -16.26 -1.51
CA ALA A 161 16.35 -15.65 -0.20
C ALA A 161 15.09 -16.19 0.50
N VAL A 162 14.07 -16.59 -0.25
CA VAL A 162 12.83 -17.13 0.33
C VAL A 162 13.09 -18.45 1.05
N ASP A 163 13.93 -19.34 0.47
CA ASP A 163 14.30 -20.61 1.09
C ASP A 163 15.41 -20.45 2.13
N GLU A 164 16.35 -19.53 1.91
CA GLU A 164 17.45 -19.24 2.82
C GLU A 164 16.96 -18.70 4.18
N TRP A 165 15.93 -17.86 4.16
CA TRP A 165 15.43 -17.15 5.33
C TRP A 165 14.08 -17.68 5.84
N ASP A 166 13.61 -18.82 5.31
CA ASP A 166 12.31 -19.42 5.66
C ASP A 166 11.14 -18.44 5.54
N LEU A 167 11.07 -17.76 4.39
CA LEU A 167 10.00 -16.82 4.05
C LEU A 167 8.84 -17.55 3.36
N LEU A 168 7.61 -17.02 3.49
CA LEU A 168 6.40 -17.61 2.90
C LEU A 168 5.88 -16.81 1.71
#